data_74fddcf9bed876d5608a99a6fb019dc0
#
_entry.id   74fddcf9bed876d5608a99a6fb019dc0
#
_cell.length_a   1.000
_cell.length_b   1.000
_cell.length_c   1.000
_cell.angle_alpha   90.00
_cell.angle_beta   90.00
_cell.angle_gamma   90.00
#
_symmetry.space_group_name_H-M   'P 1'
#
loop_
_entity.id
_entity.type
_entity.pdbx_description
1 polymer ?
#
loop_
_entity_poly.entity_id
_entity_poly.type
_entity_poly.pdbx_seq_one_letter_code
_entity_poly.pdbx_strand_id
1 'polypeptide(L)'
;MTPADLTLIVAAGGMSTRMGEDKRFLPMADGETLLSRTLRRGRTAGFRAIVLAAEGERRELTELAAAYGAHLVTDDRPQQGPAAAIAAGLAAAETEWSLVLSGDMPFYDFDLVRALLPEAHGAVQVVLPTLAGYWQPLAALYRRDAGQAFAAAIARGDRKLGIILRGLTVRELPLAVDAGLFFNVNTPAAYRLACGRIANEGRERPILSVAAPASGTGK
;
A
#
# COMPACT_ATOMS: atom_id res chain seq x y z
N MET A 1 -2.20 10.70 -16.12
CA MET A 1 -1.32 9.69 -15.47
C MET A 1 -2.00 8.32 -15.50
N THR A 2 -1.22 7.28 -15.58
CA THR A 2 -1.60 5.85 -15.56
C THR A 2 -0.74 5.13 -14.52
N PRO A 3 -1.02 3.88 -14.14
CA PRO A 3 -0.12 3.13 -13.26
C PRO A 3 1.34 3.06 -13.73
N ALA A 4 1.58 3.14 -15.05
CA ALA A 4 2.94 3.14 -15.60
C ALA A 4 3.75 4.41 -15.28
N ASP A 5 3.06 5.50 -14.94
CA ASP A 5 3.66 6.80 -14.59
C ASP A 5 3.91 6.91 -13.08
N LEU A 6 3.56 5.88 -12.31
CA LEU A 6 3.68 5.81 -10.87
C LEU A 6 4.73 4.78 -10.42
N THR A 7 5.32 5.02 -9.25
CA THR A 7 6.01 3.97 -8.50
C THR A 7 5.01 3.27 -7.57
N LEU A 8 4.99 1.94 -7.58
CA LEU A 8 4.32 1.16 -6.53
C LEU A 8 5.31 0.96 -5.38
N ILE A 9 5.01 1.50 -4.22
CA ILE A 9 5.78 1.26 -2.99
C ILE A 9 5.02 0.23 -2.17
N VAL A 10 5.58 -0.98 -2.06
CA VAL A 10 5.02 -2.04 -1.22
C VAL A 10 5.68 -1.98 0.16
N ALA A 11 4.89 -1.56 1.16
CA ALA A 11 5.33 -1.50 2.54
C ALA A 11 5.27 -2.90 3.17
N ALA A 12 6.41 -3.54 3.29
CA ALA A 12 6.58 -4.88 3.85
C ALA A 12 7.26 -4.85 5.23
N GLY A 13 7.01 -3.80 6.01
CA GLY A 13 7.54 -3.62 7.36
C GLY A 13 6.73 -4.37 8.42
N GLY A 14 7.42 -4.70 9.51
CA GLY A 14 6.84 -5.32 10.71
C GLY A 14 7.05 -6.82 10.76
N MET A 15 7.84 -7.25 11.75
CA MET A 15 7.94 -8.66 12.10
C MET A 15 6.62 -9.12 12.72
N SER A 16 6.05 -10.19 12.18
CA SER A 16 4.75 -10.76 12.56
C SER A 16 4.82 -11.51 13.89
N THR A 17 5.14 -10.81 14.98
CA THR A 17 5.31 -11.41 16.31
C THR A 17 4.08 -12.19 16.80
N ARG A 18 2.89 -11.86 16.26
CA ARG A 18 1.61 -12.53 16.60
C ARG A 18 1.32 -13.79 15.79
N MET A 19 2.07 -14.03 14.71
CA MET A 19 1.82 -15.14 13.77
C MET A 19 2.77 -16.34 14.03
N GLY A 20 3.83 -16.15 14.83
CA GLY A 20 4.88 -17.17 15.06
C GLY A 20 5.83 -17.35 13.86
N GLU A 21 5.39 -16.96 12.67
CA GLU A 21 6.13 -17.00 11.41
C GLU A 21 6.05 -15.66 10.70
N ASP A 22 6.95 -15.41 9.77
CA ASP A 22 6.93 -14.18 8.96
C ASP A 22 5.78 -14.21 7.95
N LYS A 23 4.71 -13.46 8.24
CA LYS A 23 3.50 -13.43 7.41
C LYS A 23 3.76 -13.08 5.95
N ARG A 24 4.86 -12.34 5.66
CA ARG A 24 5.22 -11.92 4.31
C ARG A 24 5.41 -13.09 3.37
N PHE A 25 5.88 -14.22 3.91
CA PHE A 25 6.20 -15.44 3.17
C PHE A 25 5.22 -16.60 3.40
N LEU A 26 4.12 -16.37 4.12
CA LEU A 26 3.10 -17.41 4.31
C LEU A 26 2.47 -17.78 2.96
N PRO A 27 2.41 -19.07 2.60
CA PRO A 27 1.83 -19.53 1.35
C PRO A 27 0.30 -19.38 1.37
N MET A 28 -0.25 -18.73 0.36
CA MET A 28 -1.69 -18.64 0.15
C MET A 28 -2.23 -19.85 -0.60
N ALA A 29 -3.56 -19.95 -0.74
CA ALA A 29 -4.19 -21.11 -1.37
C ALA A 29 -3.83 -21.31 -2.86
N ASP A 30 -3.35 -20.27 -3.54
CA ASP A 30 -2.86 -20.30 -4.91
C ASP A 30 -1.36 -20.61 -5.05
N GLY A 31 -0.68 -20.89 -3.93
CA GLY A 31 0.76 -21.16 -3.86
C GLY A 31 1.64 -19.91 -3.83
N GLU A 32 1.07 -18.72 -3.96
CA GLU A 32 1.80 -17.46 -3.79
C GLU A 32 1.95 -17.11 -2.29
N THR A 33 2.90 -16.24 -1.97
CA THR A 33 2.94 -15.59 -0.66
C THR A 33 2.15 -14.29 -0.67
N LEU A 34 1.80 -13.75 0.49
CA LEU A 34 1.14 -12.44 0.57
C LEU A 34 1.89 -11.38 -0.23
N LEU A 35 3.21 -11.36 -0.08
CA LEU A 35 4.04 -10.34 -0.70
C LEU A 35 4.23 -10.57 -2.20
N SER A 36 4.48 -11.83 -2.64
CA SER A 36 4.61 -12.16 -4.06
C SER A 36 3.33 -11.84 -4.83
N ARG A 37 2.17 -12.14 -4.23
CA ARG A 37 0.87 -11.83 -4.80
C ARG A 37 0.70 -10.32 -5.03
N THR A 38 1.06 -9.49 -4.05
CA THR A 38 0.98 -8.03 -4.17
C THR A 38 1.89 -7.51 -5.29
N LEU A 39 3.14 -7.99 -5.35
CA LEU A 39 4.11 -7.59 -6.38
C LEU A 39 3.64 -8.00 -7.79
N ARG A 40 3.20 -9.27 -7.96
CA ARG A 40 2.68 -9.76 -9.24
C ARG A 40 1.47 -8.95 -9.70
N ARG A 41 0.49 -8.71 -8.82
CA ARG A 41 -0.71 -7.94 -9.15
C ARG A 41 -0.37 -6.50 -9.51
N GLY A 42 0.60 -5.88 -8.84
CA GLY A 42 1.12 -4.56 -9.21
C GLY A 42 1.71 -4.53 -10.62
N ARG A 43 2.53 -5.54 -10.97
CA ARG A 43 3.05 -5.69 -12.34
C ARG A 43 1.93 -5.87 -13.36
N THR A 44 0.95 -6.73 -13.07
CA THR A 44 -0.21 -6.96 -13.94
C THR A 44 -1.05 -5.70 -14.12
N ALA A 45 -1.15 -4.84 -13.10
CA ALA A 45 -1.84 -3.55 -13.16
C ALA A 45 -1.07 -2.47 -13.96
N GLY A 46 0.15 -2.75 -14.41
CA GLY A 46 0.93 -1.89 -15.28
C GLY A 46 1.99 -1.02 -14.58
N PHE A 47 2.24 -1.21 -13.28
CA PHE A 47 3.33 -0.52 -12.59
C PHE A 47 4.69 -0.99 -13.13
N ARG A 48 5.45 -0.05 -13.73
CA ARG A 48 6.79 -0.32 -14.27
C ARG A 48 7.88 -0.20 -13.19
N ALA A 49 7.73 0.78 -12.28
CA ALA A 49 8.61 0.96 -11.14
C ALA A 49 7.96 0.40 -9.88
N ILE A 50 8.63 -0.52 -9.19
CA ILE A 50 8.20 -1.08 -7.91
C ILE A 50 9.34 -0.93 -6.92
N VAL A 51 9.05 -0.37 -5.74
CA VAL A 51 9.94 -0.33 -4.58
C VAL A 51 9.37 -1.26 -3.52
N LEU A 52 10.16 -2.22 -3.05
CA LEU A 52 9.85 -3.05 -1.91
C LEU A 52 10.54 -2.45 -0.69
N ALA A 53 9.78 -1.77 0.17
CA ALA A 53 10.28 -1.18 1.40
C ALA A 53 10.05 -2.15 2.57
N ALA A 54 11.13 -2.74 3.09
CA ALA A 54 11.07 -3.80 4.09
C ALA A 54 11.94 -3.49 5.32
N GLU A 55 11.63 -4.13 6.44
CA GLU A 55 12.44 -4.09 7.65
C GLU A 55 13.40 -5.30 7.67
N GLY A 56 14.68 -5.01 7.88
CA GLY A 56 15.75 -5.99 7.97
C GLY A 56 16.14 -6.64 6.63
N GLU A 57 17.37 -7.07 6.55
CA GLU A 57 17.87 -7.82 5.40
C GLU A 57 17.48 -9.28 5.53
N ARG A 58 16.89 -9.82 4.46
CA ARG A 58 16.59 -11.24 4.31
C ARG A 58 16.80 -11.67 2.87
N ARG A 59 17.41 -12.82 2.72
CA ARG A 59 17.66 -13.42 1.39
C ARG A 59 16.38 -13.57 0.58
N GLU A 60 15.30 -13.99 1.23
CA GLU A 60 13.99 -14.19 0.60
C GLU A 60 13.42 -12.87 0.04
N LEU A 61 13.67 -11.73 0.71
CA LEU A 61 13.25 -10.41 0.19
C LEU A 61 14.06 -10.01 -1.04
N THR A 62 15.36 -10.29 -1.05
CA THR A 62 16.25 -10.02 -2.19
C THR A 62 15.84 -10.86 -3.40
N GLU A 63 15.60 -12.15 -3.19
CA GLU A 63 15.16 -13.07 -4.23
C GLU A 63 13.79 -12.67 -4.80
N LEU A 64 12.88 -12.31 -3.92
CA LEU A 64 11.53 -11.87 -4.30
C LEU A 64 11.58 -10.54 -5.08
N ALA A 65 12.34 -9.56 -4.61
CA ALA A 65 12.50 -8.29 -5.30
C ALA A 65 13.07 -8.50 -6.71
N ALA A 66 14.11 -9.33 -6.84
CA ALA A 66 14.70 -9.68 -8.14
C ALA A 66 13.70 -10.37 -9.07
N ALA A 67 12.92 -11.33 -8.58
CA ALA A 67 11.92 -12.08 -9.36
C ALA A 67 10.84 -11.17 -9.97
N TYR A 68 10.49 -10.08 -9.27
CA TYR A 68 9.48 -9.12 -9.74
C TYR A 68 10.08 -7.81 -10.28
N GLY A 69 11.41 -7.71 -10.41
CA GLY A 69 12.11 -6.50 -10.86
C GLY A 69 11.83 -5.30 -9.95
N ALA A 70 11.66 -5.53 -8.65
CA ALA A 70 11.45 -4.48 -7.67
C ALA A 70 12.79 -4.01 -7.10
N HIS A 71 12.88 -2.71 -6.79
CA HIS A 71 14.01 -2.16 -6.05
C HIS A 71 13.78 -2.40 -4.55
N LEU A 72 14.62 -3.23 -3.92
CA LEU A 72 14.56 -3.49 -2.48
C LEU A 72 15.22 -2.36 -1.71
N VAL A 73 14.48 -1.80 -0.75
CA VAL A 73 14.99 -0.83 0.23
C VAL A 73 14.76 -1.40 1.62
N THR A 74 15.82 -1.56 2.39
CA THR A 74 15.75 -2.08 3.76
C THR A 74 16.06 -0.99 4.78
N ASP A 75 15.36 -1.00 5.93
CA ASP A 75 15.71 -0.21 7.10
C ASP A 75 16.20 -1.18 8.19
N ASP A 76 17.47 -1.03 8.58
CA ASP A 76 18.10 -1.87 9.61
C ASP A 76 17.67 -1.51 11.04
N ARG A 77 16.98 -0.38 11.19
CA ARG A 77 16.46 0.06 12.47
C ARG A 77 15.14 -0.66 12.76
N PRO A 78 15.09 -1.50 13.82
CA PRO A 78 13.88 -2.25 14.12
C PRO A 78 12.72 -1.34 14.56
N GLN A 79 11.49 -1.78 14.30
CA GLN A 79 10.25 -1.19 14.81
C GLN A 79 10.00 0.28 14.43
N GLN A 80 10.48 0.71 13.26
CA GLN A 80 10.17 2.06 12.76
C GLN A 80 8.74 2.17 12.20
N GLY A 81 8.11 1.03 11.95
CA GLY A 81 6.72 0.95 11.49
C GLY A 81 6.51 1.42 10.06
N PRO A 82 5.24 1.58 9.64
CA PRO A 82 4.91 1.90 8.25
C PRO A 82 5.39 3.28 7.81
N ALA A 83 5.61 4.22 8.73
CA ALA A 83 6.11 5.55 8.39
C ALA A 83 7.52 5.48 7.77
N ALA A 84 8.38 4.61 8.28
CA ALA A 84 9.73 4.41 7.73
C ALA A 84 9.69 3.78 6.34
N ALA A 85 8.81 2.79 6.12
CA ALA A 85 8.64 2.20 4.81
C ALA A 85 8.16 3.24 3.76
N ILE A 86 7.26 4.15 4.16
CA ILE A 86 6.82 5.25 3.30
C ILE A 86 7.99 6.20 2.99
N ALA A 87 8.74 6.63 4.02
CA ALA A 87 9.87 7.54 3.85
C ALA A 87 10.93 6.95 2.92
N ALA A 88 11.34 5.71 3.18
CA ALA A 88 12.36 5.01 2.40
C ALA A 88 11.89 4.75 0.95
N GLY A 89 10.63 4.34 0.79
CA GLY A 89 10.03 4.10 -0.52
C GLY A 89 9.95 5.37 -1.36
N LEU A 90 9.51 6.50 -0.77
CA LEU A 90 9.43 7.79 -1.47
C LEU A 90 10.81 8.36 -1.81
N ALA A 91 11.81 8.11 -0.96
CA ALA A 91 13.20 8.50 -1.26
C ALA A 91 13.78 7.73 -2.46
N ALA A 92 13.42 6.46 -2.59
CA ALA A 92 13.86 5.59 -3.68
C ALA A 92 13.00 5.69 -4.95
N ALA A 93 11.81 6.31 -4.87
CA ALA A 93 10.93 6.47 -6.02
C ALA A 93 11.51 7.46 -7.04
N GLU A 94 11.46 7.10 -8.32
CA GLU A 94 11.91 7.96 -9.43
C GLU A 94 10.78 8.80 -10.01
N THR A 95 9.52 8.42 -9.76
CA THR A 95 8.34 9.12 -10.26
C THR A 95 7.89 10.21 -9.28
N GLU A 96 7.14 11.20 -9.77
CA GLU A 96 6.58 12.27 -8.94
C GLU A 96 5.56 11.73 -7.93
N TRP A 97 4.72 10.80 -8.37
CA TRP A 97 3.69 10.18 -7.55
C TRP A 97 3.94 8.69 -7.35
N SER A 98 3.60 8.20 -6.18
CA SER A 98 3.70 6.78 -5.84
C SER A 98 2.41 6.29 -5.19
N LEU A 99 1.99 5.07 -5.55
CA LEU A 99 1.02 4.33 -4.76
C LEU A 99 1.77 3.63 -3.62
N VAL A 100 1.45 3.97 -2.38
CA VAL A 100 1.90 3.20 -1.21
C VAL A 100 0.84 2.16 -0.89
N LEU A 101 1.24 0.90 -0.84
CA LEU A 101 0.37 -0.22 -0.52
C LEU A 101 0.99 -1.10 0.55
N SER A 102 0.19 -1.52 1.54
CA SER A 102 0.64 -2.53 2.51
C SER A 102 0.80 -3.90 1.85
N GLY A 103 1.91 -4.58 2.12
CA GLY A 103 2.19 -5.92 1.59
C GLY A 103 1.27 -7.02 2.15
N ASP A 104 0.41 -6.69 3.11
CA ASP A 104 -0.56 -7.60 3.73
C ASP A 104 -2.01 -7.37 3.29
N MET A 105 -2.22 -6.64 2.18
CA MET A 105 -3.52 -6.42 1.53
C MET A 105 -3.69 -7.28 0.25
N PRO A 106 -3.91 -8.58 0.35
CA PRO A 106 -3.91 -9.48 -0.81
C PRO A 106 -5.05 -9.24 -1.80
N PHE A 107 -6.10 -8.53 -1.38
CA PHE A 107 -7.31 -8.28 -2.19
C PHE A 107 -7.39 -6.87 -2.76
N TYR A 108 -6.40 -6.01 -2.49
CA TYR A 108 -6.43 -4.64 -3.00
C TYR A 108 -6.67 -4.62 -4.51
N ASP A 109 -7.64 -3.85 -4.95
CA ASP A 109 -7.93 -3.68 -6.37
C ASP A 109 -7.16 -2.48 -6.92
N PHE A 110 -6.21 -2.74 -7.80
CA PHE A 110 -5.38 -1.71 -8.42
C PHE A 110 -6.16 -0.79 -9.38
N ASP A 111 -7.38 -1.16 -9.81
CA ASP A 111 -8.24 -0.26 -10.57
C ASP A 111 -8.72 0.94 -9.73
N LEU A 112 -8.69 0.85 -8.40
CA LEU A 112 -8.95 1.99 -7.52
C LEU A 112 -7.98 3.15 -7.73
N VAL A 113 -6.78 2.88 -8.23
CA VAL A 113 -5.79 3.92 -8.58
C VAL A 113 -6.36 4.92 -9.59
N ARG A 114 -7.21 4.45 -10.51
CA ARG A 114 -7.86 5.31 -11.50
C ARG A 114 -8.79 6.36 -10.88
N ALA A 115 -9.38 6.05 -9.71
CA ALA A 115 -10.20 7.01 -8.98
C ALA A 115 -9.34 8.04 -8.21
N LEU A 116 -8.11 7.67 -7.81
CA LEU A 116 -7.21 8.54 -7.06
C LEU A 116 -6.46 9.52 -7.97
N LEU A 117 -6.11 9.12 -9.18
CA LEU A 117 -5.25 9.88 -10.10
C LEU A 117 -5.77 11.28 -10.45
N PRO A 118 -7.07 11.52 -10.66
CA PRO A 118 -7.59 12.87 -10.96
C PRO A 118 -7.35 13.87 -9.84
N GLU A 119 -7.23 13.41 -8.59
CA GLU A 119 -7.01 14.25 -7.41
C GLU A 119 -5.52 14.56 -7.16
N ALA A 120 -4.61 13.90 -7.90
CA ALA A 120 -3.17 14.02 -7.75
C ALA A 120 -2.63 15.24 -8.54
N HIS A 121 -2.95 16.44 -8.09
CA HIS A 121 -2.55 17.68 -8.79
C HIS A 121 -2.34 18.87 -7.84
N GLY A 122 -1.76 19.95 -8.37
CA GLY A 122 -1.59 21.22 -7.66
C GLY A 122 -0.73 21.09 -6.41
N ALA A 123 -1.18 21.66 -5.29
CA ALA A 123 -0.46 21.62 -4.02
C ALA A 123 -0.66 20.32 -3.22
N VAL A 124 -1.50 19.39 -3.70
CA VAL A 124 -1.78 18.12 -3.01
C VAL A 124 -0.50 17.30 -2.88
N GLN A 125 -0.24 16.80 -1.68
CA GLN A 125 0.89 15.91 -1.38
C GLN A 125 0.46 14.47 -1.14
N VAL A 126 -0.79 14.27 -0.72
CA VAL A 126 -1.36 12.94 -0.47
C VAL A 126 -2.79 12.91 -0.96
N VAL A 127 -3.13 11.94 -1.83
CA VAL A 127 -4.52 11.56 -2.10
C VAL A 127 -4.84 10.37 -1.22
N LEU A 128 -5.68 10.60 -0.22
CA LEU A 128 -5.93 9.68 0.87
C LEU A 128 -7.33 9.08 0.78
N PRO A 129 -7.47 7.81 0.39
CA PRO A 129 -8.75 7.14 0.44
C PRO A 129 -9.31 7.09 1.84
N THR A 130 -10.63 7.29 1.97
CA THR A 130 -11.36 7.01 3.20
C THR A 130 -12.43 5.96 2.96
N LEU A 131 -12.57 5.04 3.91
CA LEU A 131 -13.59 4.00 3.90
C LEU A 131 -14.40 4.08 5.18
N ALA A 132 -15.71 4.29 5.09
CA ALA A 132 -16.56 4.52 6.25
C ALA A 132 -16.01 5.59 7.23
N GLY A 133 -15.38 6.64 6.69
CA GLY A 133 -14.77 7.73 7.46
C GLY A 133 -13.36 7.44 8.01
N TYR A 134 -12.80 6.26 7.76
CA TYR A 134 -11.46 5.90 8.22
C TYR A 134 -10.42 6.03 7.11
N TRP A 135 -9.33 6.72 7.38
CA TRP A 135 -8.19 6.88 6.48
C TRP A 135 -7.53 5.55 6.12
N GLN A 136 -7.14 5.43 4.85
CA GLN A 136 -6.43 4.26 4.33
C GLN A 136 -4.99 4.65 3.89
N PRO A 137 -4.10 5.03 4.81
CA PRO A 137 -2.79 5.60 4.48
C PRO A 137 -1.82 4.61 3.82
N LEU A 138 -2.08 3.31 3.95
CA LEU A 138 -1.31 2.26 3.27
C LEU A 138 -2.04 1.70 2.04
N ALA A 139 -2.86 2.54 1.41
CA ALA A 139 -3.48 2.32 0.11
C ALA A 139 -3.75 3.69 -0.58
N ALA A 140 -2.77 4.61 -0.52
CA ALA A 140 -2.91 6.01 -0.88
C ALA A 140 -1.83 6.45 -1.88
N LEU A 141 -2.11 7.53 -2.64
CA LEU A 141 -1.10 8.18 -3.47
C LEU A 141 -0.34 9.21 -2.65
N TYR A 142 0.96 9.19 -2.79
CA TYR A 142 1.87 10.14 -2.17
C TYR A 142 2.73 10.82 -3.23
N ARG A 143 2.83 12.15 -3.17
CA ARG A 143 3.81 12.89 -3.95
C ARG A 143 5.19 12.72 -3.31
N ARG A 144 6.23 12.65 -4.12
CA ARG A 144 7.60 12.34 -3.70
C ARG A 144 8.12 13.27 -2.59
N ASP A 145 7.75 14.55 -2.61
CA ASP A 145 8.16 15.54 -1.60
C ASP A 145 7.55 15.29 -0.21
N ALA A 146 6.44 14.56 -0.10
CA ALA A 146 5.90 14.13 1.18
C ALA A 146 6.91 13.30 1.99
N GLY A 147 7.84 12.60 1.32
CA GLY A 147 8.89 11.80 1.95
C GLY A 147 9.76 12.60 2.94
N GLN A 148 9.99 13.88 2.68
CA GLN A 148 10.76 14.77 3.58
C GLN A 148 10.04 14.96 4.93
N ALA A 149 8.72 15.12 4.91
CA ALA A 149 7.92 15.27 6.13
C ALA A 149 7.93 13.96 6.95
N PHE A 150 7.85 12.80 6.29
CA PHE A 150 7.98 11.50 6.95
C PHE A 150 9.37 11.32 7.57
N ALA A 151 10.45 11.61 6.85
CA ALA A 151 11.81 11.51 7.36
C ALA A 151 12.04 12.45 8.56
N ALA A 152 11.57 13.70 8.48
CA ALA A 152 11.67 14.67 9.58
C ALA A 152 10.86 14.24 10.81
N ALA A 153 9.67 13.67 10.63
CA ALA A 153 8.85 13.17 11.72
C ALA A 153 9.53 11.98 12.44
N ILE A 154 10.07 11.03 11.67
CA ILE A 154 10.80 9.87 12.21
C ILE A 154 12.03 10.35 13.01
N ALA A 155 12.77 11.35 12.51
CA ALA A 155 13.92 11.91 13.21
C ALA A 155 13.55 12.55 14.57
N ARG A 156 12.30 13.04 14.72
CA ARG A 156 11.75 13.53 16.00
C ARG A 156 11.14 12.46 16.88
N GLY A 157 11.11 11.19 16.42
CA GLY A 157 10.48 10.06 17.12
C GLY A 157 9.00 9.86 16.81
N ASP A 158 8.39 10.65 15.93
CA ASP A 158 7.00 10.50 15.51
C ASP A 158 6.88 9.39 14.46
N ARG A 159 6.06 8.37 14.76
CA ARG A 159 5.85 7.21 13.89
C ARG A 159 4.38 7.00 13.51
N LYS A 160 3.47 7.78 14.10
CA LYS A 160 2.03 7.67 13.87
C LYS A 160 1.66 8.35 12.56
N LEU A 161 1.20 7.57 11.57
CA LEU A 161 0.82 8.07 10.26
C LEU A 161 -0.17 9.24 10.34
N GLY A 162 -1.18 9.16 11.21
CA GLY A 162 -2.16 10.22 11.37
C GLY A 162 -1.59 11.56 11.87
N ILE A 163 -0.49 11.54 12.64
CA ILE A 163 0.20 12.78 13.06
C ILE A 163 0.95 13.38 11.88
N ILE A 164 1.69 12.55 11.14
CA ILE A 164 2.51 12.98 10.01
C ILE A 164 1.62 13.56 8.90
N LEU A 165 0.53 12.86 8.58
CA LEU A 165 -0.41 13.26 7.53
C LEU A 165 -1.09 14.60 7.80
N ARG A 166 -1.36 14.96 9.06
CA ARG A 166 -1.91 16.28 9.41
C ARG A 166 -0.98 17.46 9.09
N GLY A 167 0.30 17.20 8.94
CA GLY A 167 1.31 18.20 8.52
C GLY A 167 1.47 18.32 7.00
N LEU A 168 0.69 17.57 6.21
CA LEU A 168 0.75 17.54 4.75
C LEU A 168 -0.53 18.10 4.12
N THR A 169 -0.44 18.50 2.85
CA THR A 169 -1.63 18.87 2.06
C THR A 169 -2.32 17.60 1.58
N VAL A 170 -3.33 17.18 2.32
CA VAL A 170 -4.08 15.93 2.08
C VAL A 170 -5.38 16.21 1.33
N ARG A 171 -5.61 15.47 0.26
CA ARG A 171 -6.91 15.38 -0.41
C ARG A 171 -7.56 14.06 0.02
N GLU A 172 -8.57 14.12 0.88
CA GLU A 172 -9.37 12.96 1.25
C GLU A 172 -10.35 12.60 0.13
N LEU A 173 -10.41 11.30 -0.20
CA LEU A 173 -11.33 10.77 -1.20
C LEU A 173 -12.20 9.67 -0.58
N PRO A 174 -13.47 9.95 -0.27
CA PRO A 174 -14.39 8.92 0.19
C PRO A 174 -14.64 7.87 -0.90
N LEU A 175 -14.44 6.61 -0.54
CA LEU A 175 -14.71 5.49 -1.45
C LEU A 175 -15.95 4.72 -0.99
N ALA A 176 -16.85 4.44 -1.95
CA ALA A 176 -18.01 3.58 -1.76
C ALA A 176 -17.75 2.22 -2.42
N VAL A 177 -16.87 1.42 -1.81
CA VAL A 177 -16.43 0.12 -2.34
C VAL A 177 -16.49 -0.94 -1.24
N ASP A 178 -16.37 -2.22 -1.64
CA ASP A 178 -16.28 -3.32 -0.68
C ASP A 178 -15.07 -3.14 0.25
N ALA A 179 -15.32 -3.12 1.56
CA ALA A 179 -14.28 -3.04 2.58
C ALA A 179 -13.29 -4.21 2.52
N GLY A 180 -13.70 -5.34 1.97
CA GLY A 180 -12.86 -6.49 1.75
C GLY A 180 -11.66 -6.25 0.82
N LEU A 181 -11.69 -5.18 0.01
CA LEU A 181 -10.54 -4.79 -0.83
C LEU A 181 -9.37 -4.24 0.02
N PHE A 182 -9.67 -3.71 1.21
CA PHE A 182 -8.69 -3.18 2.18
C PHE A 182 -8.41 -4.16 3.33
N PHE A 183 -8.76 -5.43 3.13
CA PHE A 183 -8.58 -6.45 4.15
C PHE A 183 -7.09 -6.70 4.42
N ASN A 184 -6.69 -6.58 5.70
CA ASN A 184 -5.33 -6.80 6.15
C ASN A 184 -5.17 -8.17 6.82
N VAL A 185 -4.14 -8.91 6.45
CA VAL A 185 -3.77 -10.18 7.07
C VAL A 185 -2.81 -9.95 8.23
N ASN A 186 -3.36 -9.76 9.43
CA ASN A 186 -2.59 -9.44 10.65
C ASN A 186 -2.72 -10.50 11.76
N THR A 187 -3.56 -11.52 11.56
CA THR A 187 -3.80 -12.59 12.54
C THR A 187 -3.93 -13.95 11.84
N PRO A 188 -3.71 -15.07 12.55
CA PRO A 188 -3.96 -16.42 12.00
C PRO A 188 -5.39 -16.62 11.49
N ALA A 189 -6.37 -15.99 12.15
CA ALA A 189 -7.77 -16.05 11.70
C ALA A 189 -7.95 -15.30 10.38
N ALA A 190 -7.39 -14.08 10.24
CA ALA A 190 -7.41 -13.31 9.00
C ALA A 190 -6.69 -14.05 7.86
N TYR A 191 -5.59 -14.73 8.16
CA TYR A 191 -4.89 -15.54 7.18
C TYR A 191 -5.75 -16.70 6.65
N ARG A 192 -6.40 -17.46 7.55
CA ARG A 192 -7.33 -18.55 7.12
C ARG A 192 -8.47 -18.02 6.26
N LEU A 193 -9.05 -16.88 6.62
CA LEU A 193 -10.09 -16.22 5.82
C LEU A 193 -9.56 -15.81 4.43
N ALA A 194 -8.36 -15.24 4.37
CA ALA A 194 -7.74 -14.87 3.10
C ALA A 194 -7.48 -16.10 2.21
N CYS A 195 -6.95 -17.18 2.75
CA CYS A 195 -6.75 -18.43 1.99
C CYS A 195 -8.06 -18.99 1.45
N GLY A 196 -9.12 -19.01 2.26
CA GLY A 196 -10.45 -19.46 1.83
C GLY A 196 -11.05 -18.59 0.72
N ARG A 197 -10.86 -17.27 0.80
CA ARG A 197 -11.31 -16.33 -0.23
C ARG A 197 -10.53 -16.51 -1.54
N ILE A 198 -9.21 -16.66 -1.49
CA ILE A 198 -8.37 -16.90 -2.68
C ILE A 198 -8.74 -18.22 -3.36
N ALA A 199 -8.98 -19.29 -2.60
CA ALA A 199 -9.42 -20.57 -3.17
C ALA A 199 -10.74 -20.44 -3.96
N ASN A 200 -11.55 -19.42 -3.69
CA ASN A 200 -12.81 -19.14 -4.36
C ASN A 200 -12.74 -18.00 -5.40
N GLU A 201 -11.61 -17.30 -5.55
CA GLU A 201 -11.47 -16.17 -6.50
C GLU A 201 -11.74 -16.52 -7.97
N GLY A 202 -11.71 -17.79 -8.34
CA GLY A 202 -12.10 -18.25 -9.68
C GLY A 202 -13.62 -18.31 -9.91
N ARG A 203 -14.43 -18.08 -8.88
CA ARG A 203 -15.89 -18.27 -8.91
C ARG A 203 -16.71 -16.98 -8.87
N GLU A 204 -16.15 -15.86 -8.39
CA GLU A 204 -16.88 -14.58 -8.28
C GLU A 204 -15.96 -13.38 -8.60
N ARG A 205 -16.32 -12.56 -9.59
CA ARG A 205 -15.74 -11.24 -9.79
C ARG A 205 -16.54 -10.21 -9.00
N PRO A 206 -15.93 -9.37 -8.12
CA PRO A 206 -16.64 -8.27 -7.48
C PRO A 206 -17.04 -7.21 -8.52
N ILE A 207 -18.28 -6.75 -8.45
CA ILE A 207 -18.79 -5.65 -9.27
C ILE A 207 -18.29 -4.34 -8.64
N LEU A 208 -17.42 -3.61 -9.34
CA LEU A 208 -16.99 -2.25 -8.97
C LEU A 208 -18.12 -1.26 -9.32
N SER A 209 -18.81 -0.72 -8.34
CA SER A 209 -19.58 0.50 -8.49
C SER A 209 -18.89 1.63 -7.73
N VAL A 210 -18.34 2.59 -8.46
CA VAL A 210 -17.87 3.86 -7.89
C VAL A 210 -19.08 4.78 -7.77
N ALA A 211 -19.49 5.13 -6.57
CA ALA A 211 -20.54 6.14 -6.38
C ALA A 211 -20.02 7.48 -6.91
N ALA A 212 -20.80 8.13 -7.77
CA ALA A 212 -20.51 9.48 -8.22
C ALA A 212 -20.41 10.43 -7.00
N PRO A 213 -19.49 11.41 -7.02
CA PRO A 213 -19.39 12.39 -5.95
C PRO A 213 -20.75 13.11 -5.84
N ALA A 214 -21.26 13.19 -4.62
CA ALA A 214 -22.47 13.94 -4.33
C ALA A 214 -22.25 15.39 -4.78
N SER A 215 -22.99 15.83 -5.80
CA SER A 215 -23.02 17.21 -6.25
C SER A 215 -23.54 18.06 -5.09
N GLY A 216 -22.63 18.79 -4.45
CA GLY A 216 -22.97 19.77 -3.43
C GLY A 216 -23.81 20.86 -4.08
N THR A 217 -25.13 20.80 -3.87
CA THR A 217 -26.01 21.93 -4.11
C THR A 217 -25.73 22.98 -3.04
N GLY A 218 -25.05 24.05 -3.47
CA GLY A 218 -24.91 25.24 -2.65
C GLY A 218 -26.29 25.85 -2.32
N LYS A 219 -26.42 26.27 -1.09
CA LYS A 219 -27.21 27.42 -0.66
C LYS A 219 -26.40 28.17 0.39
#